data_d7b6065060e3966cd6e9c074036fb246
#
_entry.id   d7b6065060e3966cd6e9c074036fb246
#
_cell.length_a   1.000
_cell.length_b   1.000
_cell.length_c   1.000
_cell.angle_alpha   90.00
_cell.angle_beta   90.00
_cell.angle_gamma   90.00
#
_symmetry.space_group_name_H-M   'P 1'
#
loop_
_entity.id
_entity.type
_entity.pdbx_description
1 polymer ?
#
loop_
_entity_poly.entity_id
_entity_poly.type
_entity_poly.pdbx_seq_one_letter_code
_entity_poly.pdbx_strand_id
1 'polypeptide(L)'
;MTKPNAFVKISGNLLENPAVIEWLMLLSKDFYVAICIGGGEQINEAFAKQGWPIKFGPLGRITLTLEERQLARDVLEQNQAMVQDMLDSRGIAARAIIPVDDIGGVLCHINGDVLLLAAYNGYDKLFLLTLESRVEKKKAWVKSLTEVFESIEKGDLNKIEVIGF
;
A
#
# COMPACT_ATOMS: atom_id res chain seq x y z
N MET A 1 -7.70 3.06 27.77
CA MET A 1 -8.01 3.67 26.44
C MET A 1 -7.57 2.71 25.37
N THR A 2 -8.38 2.46 24.35
CA THR A 2 -7.99 1.65 23.18
C THR A 2 -7.03 2.48 22.32
N LYS A 3 -5.99 1.83 21.76
CA LYS A 3 -5.08 2.51 20.82
C LYS A 3 -5.86 2.94 19.57
N PRO A 4 -5.53 4.08 18.93
CA PRO A 4 -6.08 4.45 17.65
C PRO A 4 -5.61 3.51 16.53
N ASN A 5 -6.29 3.56 15.39
CA ASN A 5 -5.99 2.74 14.23
C ASN A 5 -5.14 3.51 13.20
N ALA A 6 -4.12 2.87 12.65
CA ALA A 6 -3.31 3.41 11.55
C ALA A 6 -3.32 2.48 10.35
N PHE A 7 -3.49 3.05 9.15
CA PHE A 7 -3.31 2.35 7.89
C PHE A 7 -2.04 2.85 7.21
N VAL A 8 -1.13 1.93 6.89
CA VAL A 8 0.18 2.24 6.30
C VAL A 8 0.28 1.60 4.93
N LYS A 9 0.46 2.38 3.89
CA LYS A 9 0.81 1.86 2.56
C LYS A 9 2.31 1.95 2.37
N ILE A 10 2.96 0.83 2.05
CA ILE A 10 4.40 0.75 1.81
C ILE A 10 4.67 0.46 0.33
N SER A 11 5.53 1.27 -0.29
CA SER A 11 6.02 1.01 -1.65
C SER A 11 6.90 -0.24 -1.68
N GLY A 12 6.79 -1.07 -2.74
CA GLY A 12 7.50 -2.35 -2.84
C GLY A 12 9.02 -2.28 -2.63
N ASN A 13 9.65 -1.17 -3.01
CA ASN A 13 11.08 -0.90 -2.82
C ASN A 13 11.50 -0.67 -1.36
N LEU A 14 10.54 -0.49 -0.45
CA LEU A 14 10.80 -0.17 0.96
C LEU A 14 10.52 -1.35 1.90
N LEU A 15 10.10 -2.49 1.40
CA LEU A 15 9.65 -3.62 2.23
C LEU A 15 10.75 -4.16 3.16
N GLU A 16 12.00 -4.12 2.71
CA GLU A 16 13.17 -4.58 3.47
C GLU A 16 14.01 -3.43 4.05
N ASN A 17 13.56 -2.18 3.92
CA ASN A 17 14.31 -1.02 4.41
C ASN A 17 14.35 -1.02 5.95
N PRO A 18 15.54 -1.08 6.59
CA PRO A 18 15.66 -1.13 8.05
C PRO A 18 15.04 0.07 8.77
N ALA A 19 15.11 1.28 8.17
CA ALA A 19 14.53 2.48 8.76
C ALA A 19 12.99 2.42 8.77
N VAL A 20 12.38 1.82 7.73
CA VAL A 20 10.93 1.58 7.68
C VAL A 20 10.52 0.59 8.77
N ILE A 21 11.29 -0.47 8.95
CA ILE A 21 11.00 -1.50 9.96
C ILE A 21 11.09 -0.91 11.38
N GLU A 22 12.11 -0.11 11.65
CA GLU A 22 12.25 0.59 12.93
C GLU A 22 11.10 1.56 13.17
N TRP A 23 10.71 2.32 12.15
CA TRP A 23 9.57 3.22 12.21
C TRP A 23 8.25 2.47 12.50
N LEU A 24 8.00 1.32 11.85
CA LEU A 24 6.83 0.47 12.12
C LEU A 24 6.83 -0.07 13.55
N MET A 25 8.00 -0.44 14.07
CA MET A 25 8.13 -0.89 15.48
C MET A 25 7.72 0.22 16.44
N LEU A 26 8.11 1.45 16.18
CA LEU A 26 7.71 2.60 17.01
C LEU A 26 6.21 2.89 16.86
N LEU A 27 5.70 2.93 15.62
CA LEU A 27 4.28 3.20 15.35
C LEU A 27 3.36 2.17 16.04
N SER A 28 3.73 0.89 16.02
CA SER A 28 2.93 -0.19 16.63
C SER A 28 2.78 -0.09 18.15
N LYS A 29 3.60 0.73 18.82
CA LYS A 29 3.45 1.01 20.26
C LYS A 29 2.22 1.86 20.55
N ASP A 30 1.90 2.78 19.63
CA ASP A 30 0.86 3.80 19.82
C ASP A 30 -0.42 3.49 19.02
N PHE A 31 -0.34 2.67 17.97
CA PHE A 31 -1.44 2.36 17.05
C PHE A 31 -1.67 0.85 16.90
N TYR A 32 -2.92 0.49 16.55
CA TYR A 32 -3.21 -0.76 15.86
C TYR A 32 -2.94 -0.53 14.37
N VAL A 33 -2.01 -1.31 13.79
CA VAL A 33 -1.46 -1.03 12.46
C VAL A 33 -1.90 -2.07 11.44
N ALA A 34 -2.53 -1.63 10.33
CA ALA A 34 -2.70 -2.41 9.11
C ALA A 34 -1.73 -1.89 8.04
N ILE A 35 -1.03 -2.79 7.35
CA ILE A 35 0.00 -2.46 6.37
C ILE A 35 -0.40 -2.97 4.99
N CYS A 36 -0.67 -2.07 4.05
CA CYS A 36 -0.88 -2.41 2.65
C CYS A 36 0.47 -2.53 1.92
N ILE A 37 0.77 -3.75 1.46
CA ILE A 37 2.03 -4.09 0.80
C ILE A 37 1.97 -3.74 -0.68
N GLY A 38 2.90 -2.91 -1.16
CA GLY A 38 3.10 -2.68 -2.59
C GLY A 38 3.98 -3.76 -3.22
N GLY A 39 3.92 -3.89 -4.54
CA GLY A 39 4.70 -4.87 -5.30
C GLY A 39 4.97 -4.43 -6.73
N GLY A 40 4.95 -3.12 -7.01
CA GLY A 40 4.98 -2.60 -8.37
C GLY A 40 6.19 -3.05 -9.19
N GLU A 41 7.39 -3.02 -8.63
CA GLU A 41 8.63 -3.44 -9.31
C GLU A 41 8.72 -4.95 -9.44
N GLN A 42 8.45 -5.68 -8.36
CA GLN A 42 8.45 -7.14 -8.36
C GLN A 42 7.46 -7.72 -9.40
N ILE A 43 6.27 -7.11 -9.53
CA ILE A 43 5.31 -7.49 -10.55
C ILE A 43 5.84 -7.13 -11.96
N ASN A 44 6.51 -5.97 -12.14
CA ASN A 44 7.12 -5.62 -13.42
C ASN A 44 8.16 -6.67 -13.84
N GLU A 45 9.02 -7.07 -12.92
CA GLU A 45 10.03 -8.11 -13.18
C GLU A 45 9.39 -9.45 -13.53
N ALA A 46 8.34 -9.85 -12.81
CA ALA A 46 7.61 -11.08 -13.08
C ALA A 46 6.94 -11.05 -14.47
N PHE A 47 6.31 -9.93 -14.85
CA PHE A 47 5.72 -9.73 -16.17
C PHE A 47 6.78 -9.74 -17.28
N ALA A 48 7.91 -9.05 -17.06
CA ALA A 48 9.02 -9.02 -18.02
C ALA A 48 9.57 -10.44 -18.28
N LYS A 49 9.70 -11.28 -17.25
CA LYS A 49 10.12 -12.69 -17.40
C LYS A 49 9.16 -13.52 -18.26
N GLN A 50 7.87 -13.18 -18.28
CA GLN A 50 6.86 -13.83 -19.13
C GLN A 50 6.75 -13.19 -20.53
N GLY A 51 7.47 -12.09 -20.79
CA GLY A 51 7.32 -11.30 -22.01
C GLY A 51 5.98 -10.54 -22.08
N TRP A 52 5.33 -10.30 -20.95
CA TRP A 52 4.04 -9.61 -20.90
C TRP A 52 4.19 -8.09 -20.87
N PRO A 53 3.25 -7.35 -21.46
CA PRO A 53 3.30 -5.89 -21.48
C PRO A 53 3.05 -5.31 -20.08
N ILE A 54 3.82 -4.29 -19.73
CA ILE A 54 3.65 -3.52 -18.50
C ILE A 54 2.89 -2.24 -18.83
N LYS A 55 1.61 -2.16 -18.43
CA LYS A 55 0.73 -1.03 -18.71
C LYS A 55 0.15 -0.45 -17.44
N PHE A 56 0.03 0.88 -17.41
CA PHE A 56 -0.60 1.62 -16.32
C PHE A 56 -1.67 2.56 -16.85
N GLY A 57 -2.77 2.66 -16.10
CA GLY A 57 -3.84 3.62 -16.29
C GLY A 57 -3.99 4.55 -15.08
N PRO A 58 -5.00 5.42 -15.08
CA PRO A 58 -5.26 6.34 -13.97
C PRO A 58 -5.46 5.65 -12.60
N LEU A 59 -6.01 4.44 -12.62
CA LEU A 59 -6.29 3.64 -11.42
C LEU A 59 -5.18 2.63 -11.07
N GLY A 60 -4.03 2.67 -11.75
CA GLY A 60 -2.90 1.81 -11.48
C GLY A 60 -2.60 0.83 -12.61
N ARG A 61 -2.08 -0.37 -12.28
CA ARG A 61 -1.71 -1.39 -13.25
C ARG A 61 -2.92 -1.94 -14.00
N ILE A 62 -2.79 -2.06 -15.32
CA ILE A 62 -3.77 -2.73 -16.17
C ILE A 62 -3.34 -4.19 -16.32
N THR A 63 -4.23 -5.11 -15.94
CA THR A 63 -4.11 -6.55 -16.15
C THR A 63 -5.24 -7.01 -17.05
N LEU A 64 -4.92 -7.55 -18.23
CA LEU A 64 -5.91 -7.87 -19.25
C LEU A 64 -6.42 -9.31 -19.13
N THR A 65 -5.54 -10.25 -18.75
CA THR A 65 -5.87 -11.67 -18.68
C THR A 65 -5.96 -12.18 -17.25
N LEU A 66 -6.54 -13.36 -17.07
CA LEU A 66 -6.60 -14.03 -15.78
C LEU A 66 -5.19 -14.38 -15.28
N GLU A 67 -4.32 -14.85 -16.17
CA GLU A 67 -2.95 -15.23 -15.87
C GLU A 67 -2.13 -14.03 -15.38
N GLU A 68 -2.28 -12.86 -16.01
CA GLU A 68 -1.65 -11.62 -15.56
C GLU A 68 -2.11 -11.25 -14.13
N ARG A 69 -3.41 -11.40 -13.85
CA ARG A 69 -3.98 -11.12 -12.53
C ARG A 69 -3.48 -12.11 -11.48
N GLN A 70 -3.45 -13.40 -11.80
CA GLN A 70 -2.95 -14.43 -10.90
C GLN A 70 -1.47 -14.20 -10.57
N LEU A 71 -0.62 -13.98 -11.57
CA LEU A 71 0.80 -13.73 -11.35
C LEU A 71 1.03 -12.48 -10.49
N ALA A 72 0.31 -11.40 -10.76
CA ALA A 72 0.43 -10.18 -9.97
C ALA A 72 -0.03 -10.39 -8.50
N ARG A 73 -1.11 -11.16 -8.27
CA ARG A 73 -1.54 -11.56 -6.94
C ARG A 73 -0.48 -12.41 -6.25
N ASP A 74 0.04 -13.44 -6.91
CA ASP A 74 1.01 -14.37 -6.33
C ASP A 74 2.27 -13.64 -5.86
N VAL A 75 2.74 -12.66 -6.61
CA VAL A 75 3.86 -11.78 -6.21
C VAL A 75 3.50 -10.97 -4.95
N LEU A 76 2.29 -10.43 -4.89
CA LEU A 76 1.85 -9.66 -3.72
C LEU A 76 1.67 -10.55 -2.48
N GLU A 77 1.15 -11.77 -2.64
CA GLU A 77 1.01 -12.74 -1.55
C GLU A 77 2.38 -13.18 -1.01
N GLN A 78 3.38 -13.39 -1.88
CA GLN A 78 4.75 -13.66 -1.46
C GLN A 78 5.34 -12.50 -0.65
N ASN A 79 5.16 -11.26 -1.11
CA ASN A 79 5.57 -10.08 -0.37
C ASN A 79 4.83 -9.96 0.97
N GLN A 80 3.54 -10.28 1.00
CA GLN A 80 2.73 -10.27 2.22
C GLN A 80 3.27 -11.27 3.25
N ALA A 81 3.52 -12.50 2.84
CA ALA A 81 4.06 -13.55 3.71
C ALA A 81 5.42 -13.14 4.28
N MET A 82 6.34 -12.69 3.42
CA MET A 82 7.67 -12.22 3.82
C MET A 82 7.59 -11.09 4.85
N VAL A 83 6.74 -10.09 4.61
CA VAL A 83 6.59 -8.95 5.52
C VAL A 83 5.91 -9.39 6.82
N GLN A 84 4.88 -10.24 6.77
CA GLN A 84 4.22 -10.72 8.00
C GLN A 84 5.19 -11.54 8.87
N ASP A 85 5.96 -12.44 8.28
CA ASP A 85 6.97 -13.23 9.00
C ASP A 85 8.05 -12.32 9.63
N MET A 86 8.45 -11.27 8.92
CA MET A 86 9.40 -10.28 9.44
C MET A 86 8.80 -9.49 10.62
N LEU A 87 7.53 -9.08 10.54
CA LEU A 87 6.83 -8.37 11.63
C LEU A 87 6.71 -9.28 12.87
N ASP A 88 6.27 -10.51 12.68
CA ASP A 88 6.06 -11.49 13.74
C ASP A 88 7.38 -11.85 14.42
N SER A 89 8.45 -12.08 13.66
CA SER A 89 9.78 -12.40 14.21
C SER A 89 10.39 -11.26 15.04
N ARG A 90 9.94 -10.03 14.84
CA ARG A 90 10.39 -8.85 15.59
C ARG A 90 9.40 -8.39 16.66
N GLY A 91 8.30 -9.11 16.84
CA GLY A 91 7.27 -8.77 17.81
C GLY A 91 6.53 -7.46 17.48
N ILE A 92 6.47 -7.09 16.20
CA ILE A 92 5.76 -5.90 15.72
C ILE A 92 4.28 -6.26 15.52
N ALA A 93 3.41 -5.72 16.37
CA ALA A 93 1.98 -5.97 16.32
C ALA A 93 1.31 -5.20 15.17
N ALA A 94 1.44 -5.73 13.94
CA ALA A 94 0.82 -5.17 12.74
C ALA A 94 0.32 -6.30 11.81
N ARG A 95 -0.66 -5.97 10.95
CA ARG A 95 -1.21 -6.92 9.96
C ARG A 95 -0.89 -6.49 8.56
N ALA A 96 -0.20 -7.35 7.81
CA ALA A 96 0.08 -7.16 6.39
C ALA A 96 -1.15 -7.56 5.55
N ILE A 97 -1.53 -6.72 4.60
CA ILE A 97 -2.57 -6.95 3.60
C ILE A 97 -2.05 -6.59 2.21
N ILE A 98 -2.69 -7.12 1.17
CA ILE A 98 -2.38 -6.81 -0.23
C ILE A 98 -3.54 -6.05 -0.88
N PRO A 99 -3.27 -5.20 -1.89
CA PRO A 99 -4.32 -4.45 -2.60
C PRO A 99 -4.95 -5.31 -3.71
N VAL A 100 -5.56 -6.42 -3.32
CA VAL A 100 -6.27 -7.34 -4.22
C VAL A 100 -7.56 -7.78 -3.56
N ASP A 101 -8.67 -7.60 -4.27
CA ASP A 101 -9.98 -8.11 -3.88
C ASP A 101 -10.48 -9.16 -4.88
N ASP A 102 -11.27 -10.11 -4.39
CA ASP A 102 -12.08 -11.00 -5.22
C ASP A 102 -13.53 -10.50 -5.22
N ILE A 103 -13.96 -9.97 -6.35
CA ILE A 103 -15.32 -9.44 -6.50
C ILE A 103 -16.07 -10.31 -7.49
N GLY A 104 -16.99 -11.14 -6.98
CA GLY A 104 -17.79 -12.03 -7.80
C GLY A 104 -16.98 -13.05 -8.60
N GLY A 105 -15.89 -13.56 -8.05
CA GLY A 105 -14.99 -14.52 -8.72
C GLY A 105 -13.98 -13.87 -9.68
N VAL A 106 -13.88 -12.55 -9.66
CA VAL A 106 -12.89 -11.79 -10.46
C VAL A 106 -11.85 -11.16 -9.54
N LEU A 107 -10.58 -11.50 -9.77
CA LEU A 107 -9.45 -10.86 -9.09
C LEU A 107 -9.33 -9.40 -9.55
N CYS A 108 -9.51 -8.49 -8.61
CA CYS A 108 -9.43 -7.05 -8.83
C CYS A 108 -8.19 -6.49 -8.14
N HIS A 109 -7.20 -6.08 -8.94
CA HIS A 109 -6.03 -5.37 -8.43
C HIS A 109 -6.37 -3.92 -8.19
N ILE A 110 -6.20 -3.47 -6.95
CA ILE A 110 -6.43 -2.09 -6.54
C ILE A 110 -5.06 -1.39 -6.48
N ASN A 111 -4.99 -0.14 -6.92
CA ASN A 111 -3.81 0.67 -6.62
C ASN A 111 -3.71 0.85 -5.10
N GLY A 112 -2.56 0.49 -4.50
CA GLY A 112 -2.38 0.56 -3.05
C GLY A 112 -2.55 1.97 -2.47
N ASP A 113 -2.24 3.01 -3.25
CA ASP A 113 -2.46 4.40 -2.84
C ASP A 113 -3.98 4.73 -2.86
N VAL A 114 -4.74 4.16 -3.82
CA VAL A 114 -6.21 4.27 -3.85
C VAL A 114 -6.84 3.51 -2.70
N LEU A 115 -6.33 2.32 -2.36
CA LEU A 115 -6.81 1.55 -1.20
C LEU A 115 -6.58 2.31 0.12
N LEU A 116 -5.45 3.02 0.26
CA LEU A 116 -5.21 3.89 1.41
C LEU A 116 -6.30 4.97 1.53
N LEU A 117 -6.70 5.60 0.43
CA LEU A 117 -7.77 6.60 0.45
C LEU A 117 -9.14 5.97 0.72
N ALA A 118 -9.41 4.76 0.19
CA ALA A 118 -10.64 4.03 0.50
C ALA A 118 -10.74 3.68 2.00
N ALA A 119 -9.62 3.50 2.68
CA ALA A 119 -9.54 3.27 4.12
C ALA A 119 -9.75 4.54 4.98
N TYR A 120 -9.87 5.71 4.37
CA TYR A 120 -9.88 7.00 5.06
C TYR A 120 -10.87 7.09 6.22
N ASN A 121 -12.11 6.66 6.03
CA ASN A 121 -13.15 6.76 7.06
C ASN A 121 -13.01 5.75 8.20
N GLY A 122 -12.23 4.67 8.00
CA GLY A 122 -12.08 3.58 8.97
C GLY A 122 -10.87 3.71 9.89
N TYR A 123 -9.94 4.62 9.60
CA TYR A 123 -8.68 4.76 10.32
C TYR A 123 -8.45 6.19 10.84
N ASP A 124 -7.82 6.31 12.02
CA ASP A 124 -7.50 7.59 12.64
C ASP A 124 -6.31 8.29 11.97
N LYS A 125 -5.36 7.50 11.44
CA LYS A 125 -4.19 7.98 10.71
C LYS A 125 -3.93 7.13 9.47
N LEU A 126 -3.47 7.78 8.40
CA LEU A 126 -3.05 7.14 7.16
C LEU A 126 -1.63 7.58 6.80
N PHE A 127 -0.77 6.61 6.49
CA PHE A 127 0.63 6.86 6.13
C PHE A 127 0.94 6.26 4.76
N LEU A 128 1.52 7.08 3.88
CA LEU A 128 1.98 6.65 2.56
C LEU A 128 3.51 6.72 2.55
N LEU A 129 4.17 5.55 2.67
CA LEU A 129 5.61 5.44 2.66
C LEU A 129 6.11 5.26 1.24
N THR A 130 7.03 6.10 0.84
CA THR A 130 7.60 6.13 -0.51
C THR A 130 9.08 6.52 -0.48
N LEU A 131 9.77 6.37 -1.61
CA LEU A 131 11.13 6.88 -1.73
C LEU A 131 11.14 8.41 -1.59
N GLU A 132 12.16 8.97 -0.94
CA GLU A 132 12.29 10.42 -0.73
C GLU A 132 12.11 11.21 -2.02
N SER A 133 12.70 10.75 -3.12
CA SER A 133 12.58 11.38 -4.44
C SER A 133 11.13 11.44 -5.00
N ARG A 134 10.19 10.71 -4.41
CA ARG A 134 8.78 10.63 -4.85
C ARG A 134 7.80 11.33 -3.90
N VAL A 135 8.27 11.86 -2.76
CA VAL A 135 7.41 12.47 -1.72
C VAL A 135 6.54 13.57 -2.29
N GLU A 136 7.13 14.58 -2.95
CA GLU A 136 6.38 15.71 -3.48
C GLU A 136 5.37 15.30 -4.56
N LYS A 137 5.74 14.35 -5.42
CA LYS A 137 4.81 13.77 -6.40
C LYS A 137 3.62 13.07 -5.73
N LYS A 138 3.87 12.35 -4.63
CA LYS A 138 2.82 11.64 -3.89
C LYS A 138 1.91 12.60 -3.13
N LYS A 139 2.46 13.65 -2.52
CA LYS A 139 1.65 14.72 -1.90
C LYS A 139 0.73 15.40 -2.90
N ALA A 140 1.27 15.76 -4.08
CA ALA A 140 0.48 16.36 -5.15
C ALA A 140 -0.63 15.42 -5.64
N TRP A 141 -0.34 14.12 -5.78
CA TRP A 141 -1.32 13.12 -6.17
C TRP A 141 -2.42 12.94 -5.11
N VAL A 142 -2.07 12.82 -3.82
CA VAL A 142 -3.05 12.76 -2.72
C VAL A 142 -3.96 13.99 -2.77
N LYS A 143 -3.37 15.18 -2.92
CA LYS A 143 -4.14 16.42 -3.03
C LYS A 143 -5.11 16.42 -4.21
N SER A 144 -4.68 15.95 -5.39
CA SER A 144 -5.55 15.89 -6.57
C SER A 144 -6.70 14.91 -6.41
N LEU A 145 -6.50 13.79 -5.72
CA LEU A 145 -7.55 12.82 -5.46
C LEU A 145 -8.56 13.31 -4.42
N THR A 146 -8.10 14.04 -3.40
CA THR A 146 -9.00 14.60 -2.40
C THR A 146 -9.94 15.66 -2.99
N GLU A 147 -9.56 16.30 -4.08
CA GLU A 147 -10.44 17.21 -4.83
C GLU A 147 -11.56 16.47 -5.57
N VAL A 148 -11.36 15.20 -5.90
CA VAL A 148 -12.34 14.34 -6.61
C VAL A 148 -13.29 13.64 -5.63
N PHE A 149 -12.83 13.33 -4.42
CA PHE A 149 -13.64 12.67 -3.40
C PHE A 149 -14.37 13.73 -2.55
N GLU A 150 -15.61 14.03 -2.89
CA GLU A 150 -16.48 14.99 -2.14
C GLU A 150 -16.68 14.64 -0.66
N SER A 151 -16.43 13.38 -0.28
CA SER A 151 -16.56 12.89 1.09
C SER A 151 -15.38 13.24 2.00
N ILE A 152 -14.28 13.75 1.44
CA ILE A 152 -13.13 14.20 2.22
C ILE A 152 -13.29 15.70 2.45
N GLU A 153 -13.67 16.10 3.65
CA GLU A 153 -13.80 17.50 4.00
C GLU A 153 -12.49 18.26 3.75
N LYS A 154 -12.60 19.41 3.05
CA LYS A 154 -11.46 20.31 2.85
C LYS A 154 -10.93 20.74 4.22
N GLY A 155 -9.77 20.29 4.59
CA GLY A 155 -9.12 20.63 5.84
C GLY A 155 -8.60 19.46 6.67
N ASP A 156 -9.10 18.24 6.40
CA ASP A 156 -8.71 17.05 7.17
C ASP A 156 -7.56 16.24 6.51
N LEU A 157 -6.83 16.86 5.58
CA LEU A 157 -5.62 16.28 4.95
C LEU A 157 -4.51 15.98 5.97
N ASN A 158 -4.56 16.58 7.15
CA ASN A 158 -3.63 16.30 8.25
C ASN A 158 -3.70 14.86 8.76
N LYS A 159 -4.74 14.12 8.39
CA LYS A 159 -4.90 12.70 8.69
C LYS A 159 -4.01 11.82 7.79
N ILE A 160 -3.61 12.31 6.60
CA ILE A 160 -2.76 11.58 5.65
C ILE A 160 -1.36 12.16 5.70
N GLU A 161 -0.39 11.33 6.06
CA GLU A 161 1.01 11.69 6.10
C GLU A 161 1.80 10.94 5.02
N VAL A 162 2.57 11.68 4.21
CA VAL A 162 3.49 11.11 3.22
C VAL A 162 4.90 11.19 3.78
N ILE A 163 5.53 10.04 3.94
CA ILE A 163 6.85 9.91 4.55
C ILE A 163 7.82 9.35 3.50
N GLY A 164 8.98 10.02 3.33
CA GLY A 164 10.10 9.57 2.53
C GLY A 164 11.09 8.73 3.34
N PHE A 165 11.72 7.76 2.69
CA PHE A 165 12.81 6.94 3.18
C PHE A 165 13.88 6.74 2.11
#